data_633c68af3c4af03242a8d074f4ddece8
#
_entry.id   633c68af3c4af03242a8d074f4ddece8
#
_cell.length_a   1.000
_cell.length_b   1.000
_cell.length_c   1.000
_cell.angle_alpha   90.00
_cell.angle_beta   90.00
_cell.angle_gamma   90.00
#
_symmetry.space_group_name_H-M   'P 1'
#
loop_
_entity.id
_entity.type
_entity.pdbx_description
1 polymer ?
#
loop_
_entity_poly.entity_id
_entity_poly.type
_entity_poly.pdbx_seq_one_letter_code
_entity_poly.pdbx_strand_id
1 'polypeptide(L)'
;MRYENKDCLEFLKSLDDESVDLAILDPPYFEIIKDDWDNQWNSEQEYLDWCMEWTKETFRVLKPGRCLYVWGTTKRDTFLRYKLDVLNKIDGAHYQNWIIWHYDWGGRTKKNFARKHEDLLMYSKGKDFLFNADDILEERAVKTNMALQRKMNLLKKKIDNRPFNEKDEKSWKTYRFDKLQPMHYPIKLQELQSKNEKFEKGKIPTDVWKKNNHTTSKEYAGWHPTQKPVALLERIIKANSNEGDVVLDVFNGSASTTIACNKTNRTFWGCEFDKKYYDQSLQRIEDMQRYYEELENV
;
A
#
# COMPACT_ATOMS: atom_id res chain seq x y z
N MET A 1 3.55 8.90 -19.53
CA MET A 1 4.25 9.52 -18.38
C MET A 1 4.26 11.04 -18.55
N ARG A 2 3.93 11.78 -17.49
CA ARG A 2 4.09 13.24 -17.38
C ARG A 2 4.92 13.54 -16.14
N TYR A 3 6.17 13.97 -16.32
CA TYR A 3 7.11 14.24 -15.23
C TYR A 3 7.85 15.54 -15.48
N GLU A 4 7.77 16.47 -14.54
CA GLU A 4 8.25 17.86 -14.71
C GLU A 4 9.14 18.28 -13.52
N ASN A 5 10.18 19.12 -13.78
CA ASN A 5 10.87 19.83 -12.70
C ASN A 5 10.05 21.06 -12.35
N LYS A 6 9.28 21.00 -11.27
CA LYS A 6 8.29 22.02 -10.93
C LYS A 6 7.89 21.95 -9.45
N ASP A 7 7.41 23.05 -8.90
CA ASP A 7 6.76 23.09 -7.60
C ASP A 7 5.46 22.25 -7.59
N CYS A 8 5.18 21.60 -6.45
CA CYS A 8 4.04 20.69 -6.31
C CYS A 8 2.68 21.39 -6.52
N LEU A 9 2.51 22.61 -6.00
CA LEU A 9 1.26 23.39 -6.16
C LEU A 9 1.08 23.87 -7.58
N GLU A 10 2.15 24.33 -8.25
CA GLU A 10 2.11 24.71 -9.65
C GLU A 10 1.76 23.50 -10.55
N PHE A 11 2.33 22.34 -10.25
CA PHE A 11 2.02 21.12 -10.98
C PHE A 11 0.56 20.71 -10.78
N LEU A 12 0.09 20.62 -9.53
CA LEU A 12 -1.29 20.24 -9.20
C LEU A 12 -2.30 21.18 -9.85
N LYS A 13 -2.08 22.51 -9.79
CA LYS A 13 -2.95 23.51 -10.42
C LYS A 13 -3.01 23.39 -11.94
N SER A 14 -2.04 22.74 -12.60
CA SER A 14 -2.02 22.49 -14.04
C SER A 14 -2.80 21.24 -14.46
N LEU A 15 -3.35 20.49 -13.51
CA LEU A 15 -4.14 19.29 -13.76
C LEU A 15 -5.64 19.60 -13.72
N ASP A 16 -6.40 18.90 -14.56
CA ASP A 16 -7.85 18.97 -14.56
C ASP A 16 -8.44 18.30 -13.30
N ASP A 17 -9.62 18.76 -12.88
CA ASP A 17 -10.38 18.12 -11.82
C ASP A 17 -10.64 16.66 -12.17
N GLU A 18 -10.58 15.78 -11.15
CA GLU A 18 -10.92 14.36 -11.27
C GLU A 18 -10.19 13.64 -12.42
N SER A 19 -8.91 13.99 -12.64
CA SER A 19 -8.06 13.41 -13.69
C SER A 19 -7.15 12.28 -13.21
N VAL A 20 -6.98 12.11 -11.88
CA VAL A 20 -6.03 11.20 -11.24
C VAL A 20 -6.75 10.01 -10.59
N ASP A 21 -6.20 8.80 -10.75
CA ASP A 21 -6.78 7.57 -10.20
C ASP A 21 -6.21 7.15 -8.85
N LEU A 22 -4.97 7.52 -8.55
CA LEU A 22 -4.30 7.23 -7.27
C LEU A 22 -3.26 8.30 -6.99
N ALA A 23 -3.19 8.79 -5.76
CA ALA A 23 -2.11 9.66 -5.32
C ALA A 23 -1.27 8.98 -4.22
N ILE A 24 0.07 9.01 -4.38
CA ILE A 24 1.03 8.47 -3.41
C ILE A 24 2.07 9.55 -3.16
N LEU A 25 2.05 10.18 -1.99
CA LEU A 25 2.80 11.38 -1.70
C LEU A 25 3.76 11.17 -0.53
N ASP A 26 5.02 11.55 -0.71
CA ASP A 26 6.06 11.53 0.33
C ASP A 26 6.60 12.97 0.53
N PRO A 27 5.80 13.86 1.16
CA PRO A 27 6.17 15.26 1.30
C PRO A 27 7.40 15.43 2.21
N PRO A 28 8.10 16.56 2.16
CA PRO A 28 9.06 16.94 3.21
C PRO A 28 8.42 16.83 4.59
N TYR A 29 9.21 16.37 5.58
CA TYR A 29 8.77 16.27 6.97
C TYR A 29 9.31 17.46 7.76
N PHE A 30 8.49 18.12 8.55
CA PHE A 30 8.88 19.31 9.28
C PHE A 30 10.03 19.03 10.28
N GLU A 31 11.22 19.60 10.07
CA GLU A 31 12.41 19.51 10.92
C GLU A 31 12.85 18.08 11.33
N ILE A 32 12.75 17.12 10.44
CA ILE A 32 13.11 15.72 10.69
C ILE A 32 14.54 15.43 10.28
N ILE A 33 15.00 15.95 9.16
CA ILE A 33 16.38 15.87 8.68
C ILE A 33 16.97 17.28 8.52
N LYS A 34 18.29 17.36 8.33
CA LYS A 34 19.00 18.65 8.31
C LYS A 34 19.09 19.27 6.90
N ASP A 35 18.36 18.74 5.94
CA ASP A 35 18.34 19.27 4.58
C ASP A 35 17.42 20.49 4.47
N ASP A 36 17.76 21.44 3.60
CA ASP A 36 17.06 22.71 3.46
C ASP A 36 15.59 22.54 3.11
N TRP A 37 15.27 21.52 2.30
CA TRP A 37 13.89 21.23 1.89
C TRP A 37 12.99 20.76 3.05
N ASP A 38 13.56 20.26 4.17
CA ASP A 38 12.83 19.84 5.38
C ASP A 38 12.74 20.97 6.43
N ASN A 39 13.45 22.08 6.20
CA ASN A 39 13.63 23.18 7.16
C ASN A 39 13.26 24.55 6.56
N GLN A 40 12.41 24.59 5.55
CA GLN A 40 12.04 25.81 4.83
C GLN A 40 10.89 26.61 5.50
N TRP A 41 10.23 26.08 6.50
CA TRP A 41 9.13 26.73 7.21
C TRP A 41 9.60 27.30 8.55
N ASN A 42 9.12 28.51 8.89
CA ASN A 42 9.46 29.18 10.15
C ASN A 42 8.66 28.61 11.35
N SER A 43 7.58 27.90 11.12
CA SER A 43 6.76 27.29 12.17
C SER A 43 6.04 26.03 11.67
N GLU A 44 5.64 25.18 12.62
CA GLU A 44 4.82 24.00 12.32
C GLU A 44 3.45 24.42 11.71
N GLN A 45 2.91 25.57 12.11
CA GLN A 45 1.64 26.04 11.54
C GLN A 45 1.80 26.43 10.05
N GLU A 46 2.87 27.12 9.70
CA GLU A 46 3.18 27.48 8.31
C GLU A 46 3.35 26.19 7.44
N TYR A 47 4.02 25.17 7.99
CA TYR A 47 4.11 23.86 7.34
C TYR A 47 2.73 23.21 7.14
N LEU A 48 1.86 23.22 8.16
CA LEU A 48 0.52 22.64 8.08
C LEU A 48 -0.38 23.41 7.12
N ASP A 49 -0.25 24.74 7.03
CA ASP A 49 -0.98 25.57 6.06
C ASP A 49 -0.56 25.21 4.63
N TRP A 50 0.74 25.04 4.37
CA TRP A 50 1.25 24.55 3.09
C TRP A 50 0.74 23.12 2.80
N CYS A 51 0.72 22.25 3.81
CA CYS A 51 0.13 20.91 3.67
C CYS A 51 -1.35 20.95 3.29
N MET A 52 -2.11 21.90 3.85
CA MET A 52 -3.52 22.09 3.52
C MET A 52 -3.71 22.47 2.04
N GLU A 53 -2.85 23.30 1.49
CA GLU A 53 -2.95 23.75 0.09
C GLU A 53 -2.78 22.59 -0.89
N TRP A 54 -1.66 21.85 -0.80
CA TRP A 54 -1.43 20.75 -1.74
C TRP A 54 -2.38 19.57 -1.49
N THR A 55 -2.83 19.34 -0.24
CA THR A 55 -3.82 18.29 0.04
C THR A 55 -5.17 18.61 -0.61
N LYS A 56 -5.65 19.86 -0.53
CA LYS A 56 -6.88 20.30 -1.21
C LYS A 56 -6.78 20.10 -2.72
N GLU A 57 -5.69 20.53 -3.33
CA GLU A 57 -5.46 20.36 -4.76
C GLU A 57 -5.37 18.90 -5.16
N THR A 58 -4.72 18.04 -4.33
CA THR A 58 -4.70 16.59 -4.56
C THR A 58 -6.11 15.99 -4.55
N PHE A 59 -6.96 16.36 -3.58
CA PHE A 59 -8.34 15.91 -3.56
C PHE A 59 -9.19 16.49 -4.69
N ARG A 60 -8.89 17.67 -5.20
CA ARG A 60 -9.54 18.24 -6.39
C ARG A 60 -9.28 17.35 -7.62
N VAL A 61 -8.01 17.04 -7.87
CA VAL A 61 -7.60 16.25 -9.05
C VAL A 61 -7.89 14.75 -8.94
N LEU A 62 -8.05 14.22 -7.72
CA LEU A 62 -8.37 12.82 -7.49
C LEU A 62 -9.82 12.52 -7.88
N LYS A 63 -10.06 11.45 -8.64
CA LYS A 63 -11.40 11.01 -9.02
C LYS A 63 -12.20 10.52 -7.80
N PRO A 64 -13.55 10.62 -7.78
CA PRO A 64 -14.38 9.99 -6.76
C PRO A 64 -14.10 8.48 -6.66
N GLY A 65 -14.12 7.94 -5.44
CA GLY A 65 -13.85 6.52 -5.20
C GLY A 65 -12.38 6.12 -5.35
N ARG A 66 -11.45 7.08 -5.39
CA ARG A 66 -10.01 6.84 -5.49
C ARG A 66 -9.30 7.22 -4.20
N CYS A 67 -8.02 6.81 -4.05
CA CYS A 67 -7.29 6.89 -2.80
C CYS A 67 -6.09 7.83 -2.86
N LEU A 68 -5.83 8.46 -1.72
CA LEU A 68 -4.61 9.18 -1.39
C LEU A 68 -3.84 8.40 -0.32
N TYR A 69 -2.55 8.23 -0.56
CA TYR A 69 -1.59 7.76 0.42
C TYR A 69 -0.57 8.84 0.74
N VAL A 70 -0.32 9.10 2.03
CA VAL A 70 0.67 10.09 2.46
C VAL A 70 1.64 9.46 3.45
N TRP A 71 2.92 9.48 3.11
CA TRP A 71 4.00 9.06 3.99
C TRP A 71 4.26 10.10 5.08
N GLY A 72 4.75 9.63 6.21
CA GLY A 72 5.11 10.47 7.32
C GLY A 72 5.85 9.73 8.43
N THR A 73 6.15 10.46 9.49
CA THR A 73 6.84 9.90 10.65
C THR A 73 6.26 10.44 11.96
N THR A 74 6.09 9.57 12.93
CA THR A 74 5.72 9.93 14.30
C THR A 74 6.92 10.34 15.16
N LYS A 75 8.05 10.75 14.55
CA LYS A 75 9.20 11.32 15.27
C LYS A 75 8.84 12.62 16.00
N ARG A 76 7.87 13.36 15.45
CA ARG A 76 7.21 14.53 16.05
C ARG A 76 5.69 14.38 15.95
N ASP A 77 4.95 15.20 16.65
CA ASP A 77 3.48 15.22 16.64
C ASP A 77 2.91 15.78 15.32
N THR A 78 3.75 16.42 14.50
CA THR A 78 3.38 17.09 13.25
C THR A 78 2.59 16.20 12.30
N PHE A 79 2.95 14.91 12.19
CA PHE A 79 2.20 13.99 11.32
C PHE A 79 0.80 13.66 11.88
N LEU A 80 0.66 13.57 13.21
CA LEU A 80 -0.65 13.45 13.83
C LEU A 80 -1.48 14.72 13.64
N ARG A 81 -0.86 15.90 13.79
CA ARG A 81 -1.52 17.18 13.51
C ARG A 81 -1.93 17.31 12.05
N TYR A 82 -1.08 16.89 11.10
CA TYR A 82 -1.45 16.83 9.69
C TYR A 82 -2.71 15.98 9.46
N LYS A 83 -2.80 14.80 10.11
CA LYS A 83 -4.02 14.00 10.06
C LYS A 83 -5.25 14.73 10.61
N LEU A 84 -5.12 15.37 11.79
CA LEU A 84 -6.26 15.94 12.52
C LEU A 84 -6.67 17.31 11.96
N ASP A 85 -5.69 18.16 11.64
CA ASP A 85 -5.90 19.57 11.31
C ASP A 85 -5.97 19.80 9.79
N VAL A 86 -5.45 18.87 8.98
CA VAL A 86 -5.49 18.93 7.52
C VAL A 86 -6.40 17.86 6.95
N LEU A 87 -5.99 16.59 6.91
CA LEU A 87 -6.72 15.52 6.20
C LEU A 87 -8.17 15.37 6.67
N ASN A 88 -8.41 15.41 7.97
CA ASN A 88 -9.78 15.31 8.52
C ASN A 88 -10.64 16.55 8.25
N LYS A 89 -10.08 17.64 7.72
CA LYS A 89 -10.80 18.86 7.36
C LYS A 89 -11.09 18.97 5.86
N ILE A 90 -10.55 18.08 5.04
CA ILE A 90 -10.84 18.03 3.62
C ILE A 90 -12.24 17.45 3.41
N ASP A 91 -13.09 18.19 2.69
CA ASP A 91 -14.42 17.70 2.34
C ASP A 91 -14.33 16.46 1.43
N GLY A 92 -15.16 15.47 1.71
CA GLY A 92 -15.16 14.19 0.99
C GLY A 92 -13.99 13.26 1.28
N ALA A 93 -13.03 13.64 2.15
CA ALA A 93 -11.95 12.75 2.59
C ALA A 93 -12.42 11.77 3.67
N HIS A 94 -12.20 10.48 3.44
CA HIS A 94 -12.55 9.41 4.38
C HIS A 94 -11.32 8.64 4.80
N TYR A 95 -11.00 8.63 6.09
CA TYR A 95 -9.92 7.85 6.67
C TYR A 95 -10.17 6.35 6.49
N GLN A 96 -9.17 5.63 6.01
CA GLN A 96 -9.22 4.18 5.79
C GLN A 96 -8.25 3.42 6.70
N ASN A 97 -6.95 3.69 6.61
CA ASN A 97 -5.93 3.00 7.39
C ASN A 97 -4.79 3.93 7.85
N TRP A 98 -4.19 3.56 8.98
CA TRP A 98 -2.85 3.97 9.37
C TRP A 98 -1.95 2.75 9.23
N ILE A 99 -1.04 2.78 8.27
CA ILE A 99 -0.18 1.67 7.91
C ILE A 99 1.22 1.93 8.49
N ILE A 100 1.83 0.91 9.06
CA ILE A 100 3.18 0.95 9.61
C ILE A 100 4.13 0.21 8.67
N TRP A 101 5.09 0.92 8.10
CA TRP A 101 6.20 0.28 7.41
C TRP A 101 7.33 0.03 8.39
N HIS A 102 7.50 -1.24 8.76
CA HIS A 102 8.57 -1.70 9.66
C HIS A 102 9.81 -2.12 8.88
N TYR A 103 10.99 -1.71 9.38
CA TYR A 103 12.31 -2.07 8.85
C TYR A 103 13.29 -2.42 9.98
N ASP A 104 14.33 -3.25 9.67
CA ASP A 104 15.27 -3.76 10.68
C ASP A 104 16.52 -2.87 10.86
N TRP A 105 16.78 -1.93 9.93
CA TRP A 105 17.92 -1.02 10.00
C TRP A 105 17.67 0.19 10.91
N GLY A 106 18.70 1.01 11.14
CA GLY A 106 18.66 2.24 11.95
C GLY A 106 19.41 2.12 13.27
N GLY A 107 19.69 3.28 13.86
CA GLY A 107 20.54 3.42 15.05
C GLY A 107 19.99 2.75 16.31
N ARG A 108 20.88 2.55 17.27
CA ARG A 108 20.51 2.18 18.65
C ARG A 108 20.44 3.44 19.49
N THR A 109 19.49 3.50 20.42
CA THR A 109 19.35 4.58 21.39
C THR A 109 19.75 4.11 22.79
N LYS A 110 20.16 5.03 23.68
CA LYS A 110 20.54 4.72 25.05
C LYS A 110 19.45 5.05 26.07
N LYS A 111 18.44 5.87 25.70
CA LYS A 111 17.47 6.44 26.65
C LYS A 111 16.00 6.16 26.28
N ASN A 112 15.73 5.65 25.08
CA ASN A 112 14.38 5.33 24.60
C ASN A 112 14.41 4.14 23.65
N PHE A 113 13.26 3.70 23.16
CA PHE A 113 13.18 2.66 22.13
C PHE A 113 13.61 3.20 20.76
N ALA A 114 14.46 2.44 20.05
CA ALA A 114 14.86 2.79 18.69
C ALA A 114 13.65 2.69 17.74
N ARG A 115 13.37 3.77 17.02
CA ARG A 115 12.34 3.76 15.98
C ARG A 115 12.77 2.89 14.81
N LYS A 116 11.89 2.00 14.38
CA LYS A 116 12.11 1.04 13.30
C LYS A 116 10.92 1.03 12.32
N HIS A 117 10.27 2.17 12.16
CA HIS A 117 9.11 2.30 11.26
C HIS A 117 8.99 3.71 10.72
N GLU A 118 8.31 3.80 9.61
CA GLU A 118 7.64 4.99 9.10
C GLU A 118 6.15 4.73 9.00
N ASP A 119 5.40 5.80 8.87
CA ASP A 119 3.94 5.80 8.91
C ASP A 119 3.38 6.15 7.54
N LEU A 120 2.22 5.59 7.20
CA LEU A 120 1.53 5.86 5.94
C LEU A 120 0.03 5.97 6.22
N LEU A 121 -0.55 7.11 5.90
CA LEU A 121 -1.98 7.33 6.00
C LEU A 121 -2.66 7.00 4.68
N MET A 122 -3.75 6.27 4.72
CA MET A 122 -4.63 5.99 3.59
C MET A 122 -5.96 6.69 3.77
N TYR A 123 -6.34 7.49 2.79
CA TYR A 123 -7.63 8.17 2.69
C TYR A 123 -8.27 7.89 1.34
N SER A 124 -9.60 7.88 1.27
CA SER A 124 -10.34 7.80 0.00
C SER A 124 -11.17 9.06 -0.24
N LYS A 125 -11.38 9.44 -1.51
CA LYS A 125 -12.35 10.44 -1.91
C LYS A 125 -13.73 9.79 -2.03
N GLY A 126 -14.51 9.87 -0.96
CA GLY A 126 -15.79 9.18 -0.81
C GLY A 126 -15.70 7.88 0.00
N LYS A 127 -16.85 7.36 0.43
CA LYS A 127 -16.96 6.15 1.30
C LYS A 127 -16.65 4.86 0.53
N ASP A 128 -17.16 4.77 -0.69
CA ASP A 128 -16.91 3.64 -1.57
C ASP A 128 -15.66 3.92 -2.40
N PHE A 129 -14.73 2.96 -2.44
CA PHE A 129 -13.47 3.14 -3.14
C PHE A 129 -12.95 1.83 -3.75
N LEU A 130 -12.12 1.95 -4.78
CA LEU A 130 -11.45 0.81 -5.42
C LEU A 130 -10.44 0.17 -4.48
N PHE A 131 -10.55 -1.15 -4.27
CA PHE A 131 -9.57 -1.95 -3.54
C PHE A 131 -9.46 -3.35 -4.14
N ASN A 132 -8.41 -3.61 -4.89
CA ASN A 132 -8.12 -4.88 -5.58
C ASN A 132 -7.45 -5.87 -4.61
N ALA A 133 -8.22 -6.44 -3.69
CA ALA A 133 -7.70 -7.31 -2.64
C ALA A 133 -6.95 -8.54 -3.18
N ASP A 134 -7.42 -9.12 -4.30
CA ASP A 134 -6.83 -10.32 -4.89
C ASP A 134 -5.44 -10.07 -5.52
N ASP A 135 -5.12 -8.83 -5.92
CA ASP A 135 -3.86 -8.46 -6.56
C ASP A 135 -2.69 -8.29 -5.57
N ILE A 136 -3.00 -8.27 -4.28
CA ILE A 136 -2.03 -8.03 -3.20
C ILE A 136 -1.96 -9.16 -2.17
N LEU A 137 -2.51 -10.33 -2.47
CA LEU A 137 -2.51 -11.44 -1.54
C LEU A 137 -1.09 -11.91 -1.19
N GLU A 138 -0.85 -12.12 0.09
CA GLU A 138 0.37 -12.75 0.61
C GLU A 138 0.15 -14.22 0.88
N GLU A 139 1.21 -15.03 0.70
CA GLU A 139 1.19 -16.43 1.09
C GLU A 139 0.87 -16.57 2.59
N ARG A 140 0.08 -17.58 2.92
CA ARG A 140 -0.16 -17.94 4.32
C ARG A 140 1.00 -18.78 4.84
N ALA A 141 1.46 -18.50 6.06
CA ALA A 141 2.45 -19.32 6.75
C ALA A 141 1.98 -20.78 6.89
N VAL A 142 0.67 -21.00 7.03
CA VAL A 142 0.03 -22.32 7.03
C VAL A 142 -0.66 -22.52 5.70
N LYS A 143 -0.10 -23.38 4.84
CA LYS A 143 -0.62 -23.67 3.48
C LYS A 143 -1.91 -24.47 3.47
N THR A 144 -2.23 -25.20 4.55
CA THR A 144 -3.42 -26.07 4.61
C THR A 144 -4.32 -25.70 5.79
N ASN A 145 -5.58 -25.43 5.50
CA ASN A 145 -6.57 -25.28 6.55
C ASN A 145 -7.08 -26.65 7.01
N MET A 146 -6.40 -27.27 7.97
CA MET A 146 -6.74 -28.61 8.49
C MET A 146 -8.19 -28.72 8.99
N ALA A 147 -8.76 -27.63 9.53
CA ALA A 147 -10.13 -27.63 9.99
C ALA A 147 -11.12 -27.69 8.82
N LEU A 148 -10.88 -26.97 7.72
CA LEU A 148 -11.68 -27.04 6.51
C LEU A 148 -11.54 -28.41 5.83
N GLN A 149 -10.31 -28.91 5.69
CA GLN A 149 -10.05 -30.24 5.12
C GLN A 149 -10.78 -31.34 5.91
N ARG A 150 -10.72 -31.26 7.26
CA ARG A 150 -11.45 -32.21 8.09
C ARG A 150 -12.97 -32.14 7.88
N LYS A 151 -13.55 -30.96 7.82
CA LYS A 151 -14.97 -30.75 7.53
C LYS A 151 -15.38 -31.32 6.17
N MET A 152 -14.61 -31.05 5.15
CA MET A 152 -14.87 -31.58 3.78
C MET A 152 -14.76 -33.10 3.74
N ASN A 153 -13.75 -33.68 4.38
CA ASN A 153 -13.57 -35.13 4.42
C ASN A 153 -14.71 -35.85 5.14
N LEU A 154 -15.24 -35.29 6.22
CA LEU A 154 -16.41 -35.85 6.92
C LEU A 154 -17.67 -35.81 6.04
N LEU A 155 -17.93 -34.71 5.34
CA LEU A 155 -19.05 -34.62 4.40
C LEU A 155 -18.89 -35.60 3.22
N LYS A 156 -17.69 -35.70 2.62
CA LYS A 156 -17.40 -36.69 1.57
C LYS A 156 -17.65 -38.12 2.05
N LYS A 157 -17.19 -38.46 3.27
CA LYS A 157 -17.48 -39.79 3.85
C LYS A 157 -18.98 -40.09 3.98
N LYS A 158 -19.79 -39.09 4.39
CA LYS A 158 -21.26 -39.25 4.48
C LYS A 158 -21.92 -39.37 3.10
N ILE A 159 -21.49 -38.56 2.13
CA ILE A 159 -22.00 -38.61 0.74
C ILE A 159 -21.68 -40.00 0.12
N ASP A 160 -20.45 -40.48 0.35
CA ASP A 160 -19.98 -41.75 -0.23
C ASP A 160 -20.40 -42.97 0.59
N ASN A 161 -21.21 -42.84 1.62
CA ASN A 161 -21.59 -43.88 2.57
C ASN A 161 -20.40 -44.63 3.22
N ARG A 162 -19.27 -43.92 3.43
CA ARG A 162 -18.08 -44.51 4.08
C ARG A 162 -18.22 -44.51 5.59
N PRO A 163 -17.72 -45.56 6.30
CA PRO A 163 -17.85 -45.67 7.76
C PRO A 163 -17.11 -44.54 8.49
N PHE A 164 -17.71 -44.09 9.59
CA PHE A 164 -17.11 -43.18 10.56
C PHE A 164 -16.42 -43.98 11.66
N ASN A 165 -15.30 -43.49 12.15
CA ASN A 165 -14.70 -43.93 13.42
C ASN A 165 -15.14 -42.96 14.57
N GLU A 166 -14.81 -43.28 15.80
CA GLU A 166 -15.18 -42.49 16.98
C GLU A 166 -14.76 -41.00 16.86
N LYS A 167 -13.58 -40.73 16.29
CA LYS A 167 -13.07 -39.37 16.08
C LYS A 167 -13.90 -38.62 15.01
N ASP A 168 -14.38 -39.31 14.01
CA ASP A 168 -15.25 -38.75 12.99
C ASP A 168 -16.63 -38.43 13.58
N GLU A 169 -17.21 -39.32 14.38
CA GLU A 169 -18.50 -39.10 15.07
C GLU A 169 -18.43 -37.87 16.00
N LYS A 170 -17.37 -37.80 16.82
CA LYS A 170 -17.14 -36.66 17.70
C LYS A 170 -17.02 -35.32 16.91
N SER A 171 -16.28 -35.32 15.81
CA SER A 171 -16.09 -34.15 14.98
C SER A 171 -17.37 -33.75 14.23
N TRP A 172 -18.14 -34.73 13.76
CA TRP A 172 -19.43 -34.53 13.12
C TRP A 172 -20.40 -33.70 14.00
N LYS A 173 -20.52 -34.13 15.28
CA LYS A 173 -21.30 -33.40 16.29
C LYS A 173 -20.70 -32.04 16.61
N THR A 174 -19.37 -31.94 16.78
CA THR A 174 -18.66 -30.69 17.08
C THR A 174 -18.89 -29.64 15.98
N TYR A 175 -18.92 -30.03 14.71
CA TYR A 175 -19.20 -29.15 13.60
C TYR A 175 -20.70 -28.94 13.34
N ARG A 176 -21.56 -29.54 14.16
CA ARG A 176 -23.03 -29.49 14.09
C ARG A 176 -23.58 -30.00 12.76
N PHE A 177 -22.89 -30.91 12.10
CA PHE A 177 -23.34 -31.54 10.86
C PHE A 177 -24.47 -32.56 11.09
N ASP A 178 -24.64 -33.03 12.32
CA ASP A 178 -25.77 -33.81 12.79
C ASP A 178 -27.14 -33.13 12.62
N LYS A 179 -27.11 -31.80 12.49
CA LYS A 179 -28.31 -30.97 12.21
C LYS A 179 -28.60 -30.77 10.72
N LEU A 180 -27.71 -31.21 9.84
CA LEU A 180 -27.90 -31.09 8.39
C LEU A 180 -28.72 -32.26 7.85
N GLN A 181 -29.69 -31.99 7.00
CA GLN A 181 -30.39 -33.01 6.19
C GLN A 181 -29.42 -33.58 5.15
N PRO A 182 -29.49 -34.90 4.83
CA PRO A 182 -28.58 -35.52 3.85
C PRO A 182 -28.58 -34.82 2.48
N MET A 183 -29.71 -34.33 2.02
CA MET A 183 -29.84 -33.57 0.77
C MET A 183 -29.01 -32.29 0.72
N HIS A 184 -28.62 -31.73 1.87
CA HIS A 184 -27.80 -30.53 1.97
C HIS A 184 -26.28 -30.79 2.03
N TYR A 185 -25.84 -32.06 2.14
CA TYR A 185 -24.41 -32.39 2.23
C TYR A 185 -23.59 -31.94 1.00
N PRO A 186 -24.08 -32.15 -0.25
CA PRO A 186 -23.36 -31.67 -1.44
C PRO A 186 -23.21 -30.15 -1.47
N ILE A 187 -24.29 -29.42 -1.14
CA ILE A 187 -24.28 -27.94 -1.10
C ILE A 187 -23.26 -27.46 -0.06
N LYS A 188 -23.30 -28.06 1.14
CA LYS A 188 -22.36 -27.72 2.21
C LYS A 188 -20.91 -28.04 1.87
N LEU A 189 -20.68 -29.13 1.15
CA LEU A 189 -19.36 -29.49 0.66
C LEU A 189 -18.83 -28.45 -0.34
N GLN A 190 -19.67 -28.02 -1.28
CA GLN A 190 -19.32 -26.99 -2.27
C GLN A 190 -18.98 -25.65 -1.60
N GLU A 191 -19.76 -25.22 -0.59
CA GLU A 191 -19.43 -24.01 0.20
C GLU A 191 -18.05 -24.12 0.88
N LEU A 192 -17.72 -25.29 1.43
CA LEU A 192 -16.42 -25.50 2.10
C LEU A 192 -15.28 -25.58 1.10
N GLN A 193 -15.50 -26.15 -0.08
CA GLN A 193 -14.52 -26.16 -1.18
C GLN A 193 -14.19 -24.72 -1.63
N SER A 194 -15.21 -23.89 -1.90
CA SER A 194 -15.01 -22.49 -2.24
C SER A 194 -14.24 -21.69 -1.14
N LYS A 195 -14.55 -21.96 0.14
CA LYS A 195 -13.80 -21.37 1.25
C LYS A 195 -12.34 -21.83 1.30
N ASN A 196 -12.07 -23.10 0.95
CA ASN A 196 -10.72 -23.65 0.91
C ASN A 196 -9.92 -23.05 -0.25
N GLU A 197 -10.52 -22.90 -1.43
CA GLU A 197 -9.91 -22.23 -2.58
C GLU A 197 -9.52 -20.78 -2.25
N LYS A 198 -10.42 -20.02 -1.61
CA LYS A 198 -10.10 -18.66 -1.11
C LYS A 198 -8.99 -18.66 -0.06
N PHE A 199 -8.95 -19.68 0.80
CA PHE A 199 -7.86 -19.81 1.78
C PHE A 199 -6.52 -20.10 1.09
N GLU A 200 -6.49 -20.95 0.07
CA GLU A 200 -5.29 -21.33 -0.67
C GLU A 200 -4.74 -20.17 -1.52
N LYS A 201 -5.60 -19.30 -2.05
CA LYS A 201 -5.18 -18.09 -2.77
C LYS A 201 -4.29 -17.15 -1.93
N GLY A 202 -4.44 -17.15 -0.60
CA GLY A 202 -3.64 -16.31 0.28
C GLY A 202 -4.45 -15.54 1.31
N LYS A 203 -3.87 -14.47 1.82
CA LYS A 203 -4.50 -13.52 2.74
C LYS A 203 -4.18 -12.10 2.32
N ILE A 204 -5.11 -11.18 2.53
CA ILE A 204 -4.84 -9.74 2.43
C ILE A 204 -3.74 -9.38 3.45
N PRO A 205 -2.73 -8.59 3.07
CA PRO A 205 -1.75 -8.06 4.01
C PRO A 205 -2.40 -7.31 5.18
N THR A 206 -1.75 -7.34 6.34
CA THR A 206 -2.13 -6.48 7.46
C THR A 206 -1.64 -5.05 7.23
N ASP A 207 -1.96 -4.13 8.13
CA ASP A 207 -1.50 -2.75 8.15
C ASP A 207 -0.07 -2.57 8.72
N VAL A 208 0.61 -3.65 9.08
CA VAL A 208 2.04 -3.64 9.45
C VAL A 208 2.83 -4.36 8.37
N TRP A 209 3.57 -3.58 7.57
CA TRP A 209 4.35 -4.08 6.44
C TRP A 209 5.82 -4.17 6.80
N LYS A 210 6.42 -5.35 6.63
CA LYS A 210 7.84 -5.53 6.83
C LYS A 210 8.56 -5.57 5.48
N LYS A 211 9.42 -4.59 5.24
CA LYS A 211 10.29 -4.55 4.06
C LYS A 211 11.56 -3.79 4.37
N ASN A 212 12.70 -4.42 4.17
CA ASN A 212 13.98 -3.75 4.27
C ASN A 212 14.34 -3.11 2.93
N ASN A 213 14.88 -1.90 2.99
CA ASN A 213 15.52 -1.27 1.84
C ASN A 213 16.97 -1.79 1.80
N HIS A 214 17.27 -2.67 0.84
CA HIS A 214 18.59 -3.28 0.75
C HIS A 214 19.54 -2.34 -0.02
N THR A 215 20.53 -1.79 0.68
CA THR A 215 21.56 -0.93 0.10
C THR A 215 22.43 -1.62 -0.97
N THR A 216 22.37 -2.95 -1.04
CA THR A 216 23.06 -3.76 -2.05
C THR A 216 22.17 -4.11 -3.25
N SER A 217 20.90 -3.72 -3.24
CA SER A 217 19.99 -4.00 -4.35
C SER A 217 20.23 -3.02 -5.49
N LYS A 218 20.02 -3.47 -6.73
CA LYS A 218 20.05 -2.60 -7.93
C LYS A 218 19.03 -1.44 -7.86
N GLU A 219 17.96 -1.61 -7.11
CA GLU A 219 16.95 -0.57 -6.90
C GLU A 219 17.43 0.56 -5.99
N TYR A 220 18.51 0.37 -5.22
CA TYR A 220 18.99 1.37 -4.28
C TYR A 220 19.76 2.48 -5.00
N ALA A 221 19.20 3.70 -4.98
CA ALA A 221 19.79 4.86 -5.66
C ALA A 221 21.07 5.37 -5.00
N GLY A 222 21.16 5.26 -3.65
CA GLY A 222 22.34 5.66 -2.87
C GLY A 222 22.52 7.16 -2.65
N TRP A 223 21.95 7.99 -3.51
CA TRP A 223 22.07 9.44 -3.48
C TRP A 223 20.86 10.17 -2.86
N HIS A 224 19.74 9.49 -2.68
CA HIS A 224 18.55 10.06 -2.05
C HIS A 224 18.37 9.50 -0.64
N PRO A 225 18.27 10.37 0.41
CA PRO A 225 18.36 9.93 1.80
C PRO A 225 17.13 9.13 2.28
N THR A 226 15.95 9.33 1.65
CA THR A 226 14.67 8.82 2.12
C THR A 226 13.95 7.94 1.07
N GLN A 227 14.70 7.27 0.20
CA GLN A 227 14.14 6.42 -0.85
C GLN A 227 13.17 5.38 -0.28
N LYS A 228 11.94 5.33 -0.81
CA LYS A 228 10.96 4.27 -0.50
C LYS A 228 11.23 3.00 -1.33
N PRO A 229 11.04 1.79 -0.76
CA PRO A 229 11.16 0.54 -1.51
C PRO A 229 10.10 0.42 -2.60
N VAL A 230 10.52 0.12 -3.83
CA VAL A 230 9.62 -0.01 -4.99
C VAL A 230 8.50 -1.04 -4.71
N ALA A 231 8.82 -2.15 -4.06
CA ALA A 231 7.84 -3.20 -3.76
C ALA A 231 6.69 -2.76 -2.82
N LEU A 232 6.89 -1.76 -1.95
CA LEU A 232 5.80 -1.21 -1.15
C LEU A 232 4.87 -0.35 -2.00
N LEU A 233 5.44 0.42 -2.92
CA LEU A 233 4.69 1.26 -3.87
C LEU A 233 3.92 0.39 -4.87
N GLU A 234 4.51 -0.70 -5.38
CA GLU A 234 3.79 -1.69 -6.20
C GLU A 234 2.56 -2.25 -5.48
N ARG A 235 2.68 -2.57 -4.18
CA ARG A 235 1.55 -3.05 -3.37
C ARG A 235 0.42 -2.02 -3.32
N ILE A 236 0.74 -0.74 -3.05
CA ILE A 236 -0.24 0.35 -3.01
C ILE A 236 -0.90 0.51 -4.38
N ILE A 237 -0.10 0.57 -5.43
CA ILE A 237 -0.56 0.76 -6.81
C ILE A 237 -1.51 -0.36 -7.23
N LYS A 238 -1.14 -1.63 -7.01
CA LYS A 238 -1.99 -2.78 -7.32
C LYS A 238 -3.28 -2.79 -6.53
N ALA A 239 -3.22 -2.43 -5.23
CA ALA A 239 -4.40 -2.38 -4.38
C ALA A 239 -5.45 -1.35 -4.82
N ASN A 240 -5.03 -0.17 -5.28
CA ASN A 240 -5.94 0.97 -5.46
C ASN A 240 -5.92 1.59 -6.87
N SER A 241 -5.42 0.86 -7.86
CA SER A 241 -5.52 1.25 -9.27
C SER A 241 -5.59 0.04 -10.19
N ASN A 242 -6.06 0.25 -11.41
CA ASN A 242 -6.05 -0.72 -12.49
C ASN A 242 -4.91 -0.42 -13.48
N GLU A 243 -4.56 -1.36 -14.36
CA GLU A 243 -3.61 -1.11 -15.43
C GLU A 243 -4.09 0.05 -16.32
N GLY A 244 -3.17 0.91 -16.72
CA GLY A 244 -3.45 2.14 -17.49
C GLY A 244 -3.88 3.34 -16.64
N ASP A 245 -4.31 3.15 -15.39
CA ASP A 245 -4.71 4.23 -14.47
C ASP A 245 -3.56 5.22 -14.21
N VAL A 246 -3.91 6.47 -13.93
CA VAL A 246 -2.97 7.56 -13.62
C VAL A 246 -2.62 7.56 -12.13
N VAL A 247 -1.34 7.40 -11.81
CA VAL A 247 -0.78 7.51 -10.47
C VAL A 247 -0.01 8.81 -10.32
N LEU A 248 -0.36 9.60 -9.31
CA LEU A 248 0.22 10.91 -9.03
C LEU A 248 1.23 10.84 -7.89
N ASP A 249 2.42 11.45 -8.09
CA ASP A 249 3.37 11.75 -7.03
C ASP A 249 4.05 13.11 -7.31
N VAL A 250 3.72 14.13 -6.52
CA VAL A 250 4.27 15.48 -6.66
C VAL A 250 5.51 15.73 -5.79
N PHE A 251 6.02 14.68 -5.14
CA PHE A 251 7.24 14.66 -4.34
C PHE A 251 8.11 13.46 -4.76
N ASN A 252 8.35 13.29 -6.06
CA ASN A 252 8.85 12.05 -6.65
C ASN A 252 10.28 11.66 -6.20
N GLY A 253 11.09 12.62 -5.74
CA GLY A 253 12.41 12.40 -5.13
C GLY A 253 13.29 11.45 -5.94
N SER A 254 13.47 10.24 -5.43
CA SER A 254 14.25 9.19 -6.09
C SER A 254 13.54 8.48 -7.25
N ALA A 255 12.32 8.85 -7.62
CA ALA A 255 11.48 8.22 -8.64
C ALA A 255 11.03 6.77 -8.34
N SER A 256 10.96 6.39 -7.06
CA SER A 256 10.50 5.03 -6.72
C SER A 256 9.05 4.79 -7.13
N THR A 257 8.18 5.81 -7.04
CA THR A 257 6.77 5.73 -7.49
C THR A 257 6.69 5.57 -9.01
N THR A 258 7.50 6.33 -9.77
CA THR A 258 7.56 6.19 -11.25
C THR A 258 7.98 4.78 -11.67
N ILE A 259 9.02 4.23 -11.02
CA ILE A 259 9.51 2.88 -11.31
C ILE A 259 8.43 1.84 -10.99
N ALA A 260 7.72 1.97 -9.87
CA ALA A 260 6.61 1.09 -9.50
C ALA A 260 5.45 1.16 -10.51
N CYS A 261 5.14 2.35 -11.04
CA CYS A 261 4.14 2.54 -12.09
C CYS A 261 4.53 1.78 -13.36
N ASN A 262 5.79 1.93 -13.83
CA ASN A 262 6.28 1.24 -15.03
C ASN A 262 6.18 -0.28 -14.86
N LYS A 263 6.59 -0.84 -13.71
CA LYS A 263 6.51 -2.28 -13.41
C LYS A 263 5.07 -2.82 -13.33
N THR A 264 4.12 -1.97 -13.10
CA THR A 264 2.72 -2.36 -12.91
C THR A 264 1.79 -1.89 -14.02
N ASN A 265 2.32 -1.42 -15.13
CA ASN A 265 1.57 -0.91 -16.29
C ASN A 265 0.61 0.25 -15.94
N ARG A 266 1.04 1.16 -15.05
CA ARG A 266 0.30 2.39 -14.71
C ARG A 266 0.98 3.60 -15.31
N THR A 267 0.21 4.65 -15.56
CA THR A 267 0.71 5.92 -16.09
C THR A 267 1.13 6.82 -14.93
N PHE A 268 2.40 7.20 -14.88
CA PHE A 268 2.90 8.14 -13.88
C PHE A 268 2.68 9.60 -14.29
N TRP A 269 2.15 10.42 -13.36
CA TRP A 269 2.13 11.88 -13.40
C TRP A 269 2.76 12.43 -12.13
N GLY A 270 3.63 13.43 -12.25
CA GLY A 270 4.23 14.03 -11.05
C GLY A 270 5.31 15.05 -11.35
N CYS A 271 5.92 15.55 -10.27
CA CYS A 271 7.01 16.50 -10.33
C CYS A 271 8.05 16.26 -9.24
N GLU A 272 9.19 16.91 -9.42
CA GLU A 272 10.24 17.06 -8.42
C GLU A 272 10.72 18.51 -8.45
N PHE A 273 10.76 19.16 -7.29
CA PHE A 273 11.15 20.55 -7.17
C PHE A 273 12.65 20.74 -7.31
N ASP A 274 13.43 19.91 -6.63
CA ASP A 274 14.89 19.98 -6.67
C ASP A 274 15.42 19.49 -8.03
N LYS A 275 16.05 20.42 -8.77
CA LYS A 275 16.58 20.13 -10.11
C LYS A 275 17.60 19.01 -10.14
N LYS A 276 18.43 18.89 -9.10
CA LYS A 276 19.44 17.81 -8.99
C LYS A 276 18.76 16.46 -8.81
N TYR A 277 17.77 16.36 -7.91
CA TYR A 277 17.00 15.13 -7.72
C TYR A 277 16.17 14.79 -8.96
N TYR A 278 15.59 15.79 -9.62
CA TYR A 278 14.90 15.59 -10.88
C TYR A 278 15.80 14.95 -11.95
N ASP A 279 17.01 15.50 -12.18
CA ASP A 279 17.94 14.98 -13.19
C ASP A 279 18.43 13.57 -12.85
N GLN A 280 18.77 13.33 -11.58
CA GLN A 280 19.21 12.01 -11.10
C GLN A 280 18.06 10.98 -11.19
N SER A 281 16.83 11.39 -10.95
CA SER A 281 15.66 10.51 -11.04
C SER A 281 15.34 10.10 -12.47
N LEU A 282 15.49 11.00 -13.45
CA LEU A 282 15.37 10.66 -14.87
C LEU A 282 16.35 9.55 -15.28
N GLN A 283 17.62 9.70 -14.91
CA GLN A 283 18.63 8.68 -15.20
C GLN A 283 18.28 7.35 -14.52
N ARG A 284 17.83 7.39 -13.25
CA ARG A 284 17.42 6.17 -12.54
C ARG A 284 16.22 5.48 -13.20
N ILE A 285 15.24 6.22 -13.69
CA ILE A 285 14.09 5.66 -14.41
C ILE A 285 14.57 4.86 -15.63
N GLU A 286 15.46 5.44 -16.45
CA GLU A 286 16.01 4.77 -17.64
C GLU A 286 16.84 3.53 -17.27
N ASP A 287 17.70 3.62 -16.24
CA ASP A 287 18.55 2.52 -15.79
C ASP A 287 17.71 1.35 -15.24
N MET A 288 16.67 1.65 -14.49
CA MET A 288 15.77 0.63 -13.93
C MET A 288 14.88 0.00 -14.99
N GLN A 289 14.44 0.76 -15.99
CA GLN A 289 13.70 0.20 -17.11
C GLN A 289 14.54 -0.82 -17.86
N ARG A 290 15.78 -0.47 -18.25
CA ARG A 290 16.73 -1.41 -18.89
C ARG A 290 16.99 -2.65 -18.02
N TYR A 291 17.19 -2.46 -16.73
CA TYR A 291 17.42 -3.58 -15.81
C TYR A 291 16.24 -4.56 -15.76
N TYR A 292 15.00 -4.09 -15.73
CA TYR A 292 13.84 -4.99 -15.72
C TYR A 292 13.62 -5.67 -17.09
N GLU A 293 13.83 -4.96 -18.20
CA GLU A 293 13.77 -5.55 -19.54
C GLU A 293 14.82 -6.69 -19.72
N GLU A 294 16.02 -6.52 -19.16
CA GLU A 294 17.04 -7.57 -19.14
C GLU A 294 16.60 -8.81 -18.33
N LEU A 295 15.90 -8.61 -17.20
CA LEU A 295 15.42 -9.72 -16.37
C LEU A 295 14.27 -10.52 -17.02
N GLU A 296 13.43 -9.87 -17.82
CA GLU A 296 12.33 -10.54 -18.54
C GLU A 296 12.81 -11.37 -19.74
N ASN A 297 14.01 -11.11 -20.24
CA ASN A 297 14.61 -11.80 -21.39
C ASN A 297 15.50 -12.98 -20.98
N VAL A 298 15.61 -13.32 -19.70
CA VAL A 298 16.37 -14.46 -19.15
C VAL A 298 15.42 -15.56 -18.66
#